data_f5bb0b460de48e92580913bd0e5784e6
#
_entry.id   f5bb0b460de48e92580913bd0e5784e6
#
_cell.length_a   1.000
_cell.length_b   1.000
_cell.length_c   1.000
_cell.angle_alpha   90.00
_cell.angle_beta   90.00
_cell.angle_gamma   90.00
#
_symmetry.space_group_name_H-M   'P 1'
#
loop_
_entity.id
_entity.type
_entity.pdbx_description
1 polymer ?
#
loop_
_entity_poly.entity_id
_entity_poly.type
_entity_poly.pdbx_seq_one_letter_code
_entity_poly.pdbx_strand_id
1 'polypeptide(L)' 'MSWITIKQTNHRWEAELMQQLLAAHQIPSRILDLGIAPCLGSGSPAALQVRSVDRWTALLLLSPLEDELSE' A
#
# COMPACT_ATOMS: atom_id res chain seq x y z
N MET A 1 -18.93 -4.73 0.93
CA MET A 1 -17.85 -3.99 1.38
C MET A 1 -17.05 -3.50 0.29
N SER A 2 -16.53 -2.33 0.41
CA SER A 2 -15.80 -1.69 -0.65
C SER A 2 -14.33 -1.67 -0.35
N TRP A 3 -13.54 -1.84 -1.36
CA TRP A 3 -12.11 -1.68 -1.26
C TRP A 3 -11.75 -0.28 -1.72
N ILE A 4 -10.90 0.39 -0.97
CA ILE A 4 -10.47 1.72 -1.31
C ILE A 4 -8.96 1.80 -1.32
N THR A 5 -8.43 2.62 -2.17
CA THR A 5 -6.99 2.83 -2.25
C THR A 5 -6.58 3.83 -1.18
N ILE A 6 -5.68 3.42 -0.31
CA ILE A 6 -5.21 4.32 0.73
C ILE A 6 -3.80 4.81 0.45
N LYS A 7 -3.04 4.12 -0.38
CA LYS A 7 -1.69 4.54 -0.70
C LYS A 7 -1.35 4.12 -2.10
N GLN A 8 -0.56 4.93 -2.75
CA GLN A 8 0.01 4.55 -4.03
C GLN A 8 1.52 4.67 -3.90
N THR A 9 2.23 3.69 -4.38
CA THR A 9 3.67 3.67 -4.26
C THR A 9 4.29 3.58 -5.63
N ASN A 10 5.54 3.99 -5.72
CA ASN A 10 6.27 3.87 -6.98
C ASN A 10 6.88 2.50 -7.15
N HIS A 11 6.95 1.71 -6.11
CA HIS A 11 7.55 0.39 -6.18
C HIS A 11 6.66 -0.60 -5.48
N ARG A 12 6.50 -1.74 -6.08
CA ARG A 12 5.63 -2.75 -5.49
C ARG A 12 6.14 -3.21 -4.13
N TRP A 13 7.45 -3.25 -3.92
CA TRP A 13 7.96 -3.72 -2.66
C TRP A 13 7.53 -2.82 -1.50
N GLU A 14 7.33 -1.53 -1.76
CA GLU A 14 6.84 -0.65 -0.72
C GLU A 14 5.42 -1.01 -0.34
N ALA A 15 4.58 -1.31 -1.33
CA ALA A 15 3.23 -1.73 -1.03
C ALA A 15 3.21 -3.05 -0.29
N GLU A 16 4.14 -3.93 -0.61
CA GLU A 16 4.21 -5.21 0.07
C GLU A 16 4.61 -5.06 1.52
N LEU A 17 5.53 -4.15 1.80
CA LEU A 17 5.87 -3.89 3.20
C LEU A 17 4.66 -3.40 3.98
N MET A 18 3.92 -2.49 3.39
CA MET A 18 2.73 -1.97 4.05
C MET A 18 1.69 -3.06 4.23
N GLN A 19 1.56 -3.93 3.23
CA GLN A 19 0.62 -5.01 3.34
C GLN A 19 0.99 -5.96 4.48
N GLN A 20 2.27 -6.23 4.65
CA GLN A 20 2.69 -7.11 5.72
C GLN A 20 2.40 -6.51 7.08
N LEU A 21 2.58 -5.22 7.22
CA LEU A 21 2.26 -4.55 8.47
C LEU A 21 0.77 -4.67 8.77
N LEU A 22 -0.06 -4.44 7.78
CA LEU A 22 -1.49 -4.55 7.99
C LEU A 22 -1.90 -5.98 8.30
N ALA A 23 -1.28 -6.93 7.65
CA ALA A 23 -1.59 -8.33 7.93
C ALA A 23 -1.22 -8.71 9.36
N ALA A 24 -0.15 -8.15 9.87
CA ALA A 24 0.24 -8.42 11.24
C ALA A 24 -0.80 -7.90 12.23
N HIS A 25 -1.59 -6.94 11.82
CA HIS A 25 -2.67 -6.42 12.65
C HIS A 25 -4.03 -6.95 12.20
N GLN A 26 -4.00 -7.98 11.38
CA GLN A 26 -5.21 -8.68 10.95
C GLN A 26 -6.13 -7.79 10.13
N ILE A 27 -5.56 -6.90 9.36
CA ILE A 27 -6.32 -6.04 8.48
C ILE A 27 -6.16 -6.58 7.07
N PRO A 28 -7.21 -7.00 6.41
CA PRO A 28 -7.11 -7.48 5.03
C PRO A 28 -6.72 -6.33 4.12
N SER A 29 -5.83 -6.61 3.21
CA SER A 29 -5.41 -5.60 2.24
C SER A 29 -5.10 -6.29 0.92
N ARG A 30 -5.03 -5.50 -0.12
CA ARG A 30 -4.64 -6.07 -1.41
C ARG A 30 -3.85 -5.03 -2.19
N ILE A 31 -3.07 -5.52 -3.12
CA ILE A 31 -2.21 -4.67 -3.93
C ILE A 31 -2.65 -4.79 -5.38
N LEU A 32 -2.83 -3.65 -6.00
CA LEU A 32 -3.14 -3.60 -7.42
C LEU A 32 -1.95 -3.07 -8.18
N ASP A 33 -1.56 -3.75 -9.22
CA ASP A 33 -0.49 -3.25 -10.06
C ASP A 33 -1.04 -2.18 -10.95
N LEU A 34 -0.45 -1.01 -10.87
CA LEU A 34 -0.85 0.07 -11.72
C LEU A 34 -0.05 0.12 -12.98
N GLY A 35 0.95 -0.63 -13.09
CA GLY A 35 1.83 -0.47 -14.02
C GLY A 35 1.93 -1.05 -15.16
N ILE A 36 1.85 -0.58 -16.07
CA ILE A 36 2.15 -1.01 -17.20
C ILE A 36 3.17 -0.30 -17.64
N ALA A 37 3.89 0.22 -17.07
CA ALA A 37 4.87 1.03 -17.49
C ALA A 37 5.86 0.45 -17.98
N PRO A 38 6.01 0.41 -18.94
CA PRO A 38 6.90 -0.27 -19.42
C PRO A 38 8.17 0.18 -19.41
N CYS A 39 8.47 1.03 -19.52
CA CYS A 39 9.68 1.29 -19.84
C CYS A 39 10.50 1.84 -19.02
N LEU A 40 11.38 2.04 -19.17
CA LEU A 40 12.25 2.73 -18.52
C LEU A 40 12.39 2.38 -17.21
N GLY A 41 11.93 1.40 -16.86
CA GLY A 41 12.27 0.86 -15.79
C GLY A 41 12.32 1.35 -14.51
N SER A 42 11.69 2.09 -14.13
CA SER A 42 11.88 2.53 -12.95
C SER A 42 10.88 2.08 -12.03
N GLY A 43 10.63 1.07 -11.72
CA GLY A 43 9.81 0.71 -10.69
C GLY A 43 8.55 0.12 -11.13
N SER A 44 7.74 -0.33 -10.24
CA SER A 44 6.49 -0.88 -10.57
C SER A 44 5.43 -0.27 -9.69
N PRO A 45 4.78 0.71 -10.15
CA PRO A 45 3.78 1.38 -9.32
C PRO A 45 2.68 0.45 -8.90
N ALA A 46 2.24 0.64 -7.69
CA ALA A 46 1.21 -0.20 -7.12
C ALA A 46 0.30 0.60 -6.21
N ALA A 47 -0.91 0.15 -6.04
CA ALA A 47 -1.86 0.77 -5.13
C ALA A 47 -2.19 -0.21 -4.03
N LEU A 48 -2.20 0.27 -2.82
CA LEU A 48 -2.57 -0.56 -1.67
C LEU A 48 -3.99 -0.23 -1.29
N GLN A 49 -4.80 -1.24 -1.17
CA GLN A 49 -6.21 -1.08 -0.86
C GLN A 49 -6.59 -1.85 0.39
N VAL A 50 -7.50 -1.27 1.16
CA VAL A 50 -8.09 -1.95 2.30
C VAL A 50 -9.59 -1.77 2.22
N ARG A 51 -10.33 -2.49 3.03
CA ARG A 51 -11.77 -2.29 3.09
C ARG A 51 -12.07 -0.95 3.73
N SER A 52 -13.17 -0.35 3.30
CA SER A 52 -13.48 0.99 3.78
C SER A 52 -13.59 1.05 5.29
N VAL A 53 -14.04 -0.01 5.95
CA VAL A 53 -14.16 0.01 7.38
C VAL A 53 -12.81 0.04 8.08
N ASP A 54 -11.75 -0.34 7.41
CA ASP A 54 -10.43 -0.37 8.01
C ASP A 54 -9.59 0.83 7.64
N ARG A 55 -10.16 1.80 6.95
CA ARG A 55 -9.36 2.88 6.39
C ARG A 55 -8.57 3.65 7.43
N TRP A 56 -9.24 4.10 8.48
CA TRP A 56 -8.54 4.94 9.45
C TRP A 56 -7.51 4.17 10.24
N THR A 57 -7.83 2.93 10.60
CA THR A 57 -6.88 2.09 11.31
C THR A 57 -5.65 1.84 10.46
N ALA A 58 -5.87 1.55 9.19
CA ALA A 58 -4.75 1.28 8.30
C ALA A 58 -3.87 2.51 8.13
N LEU A 59 -4.47 3.67 7.98
CA LEU A 59 -3.67 4.88 7.83
C LEU A 59 -2.86 5.18 9.08
N LEU A 60 -3.43 4.95 10.26
CA LEU A 60 -2.68 5.15 11.47
C LEU A 60 -1.51 4.19 11.58
N LEU A 61 -1.70 2.96 11.19
CA LEU A 61 -0.63 1.98 11.28
C LEU A 61 0.48 2.27 10.29
N LEU A 62 0.13 2.82 9.14
CA LEU A 62 1.13 3.06 8.12
C LEU A 62 1.90 4.35 8.33
N SER A 63 1.40 5.23 9.16
CA SER A 63 2.04 6.53 9.34
C SER A 63 3.50 6.42 9.77
N PRO A 64 3.86 5.63 10.77
CA PRO A 64 5.28 5.54 11.13
C PRO A 64 6.13 4.94 10.01
N LEU A 65 5.57 4.02 9.28
CA LEU A 65 6.34 3.42 8.20
C LEU A 65 6.59 4.43 7.10
N GLU A 66 5.63 5.28 6.82
CA GLU A 66 5.84 6.30 5.83
C GLU A 66 6.91 7.26 6.24
N ASP A 67 6.99 7.61 7.50
CA ASP A 67 8.04 8.50 7.95
C ASP A 67 9.40 7.87 7.74
N GLU A 68 9.50 6.57 7.87
CA GLU A 68 10.78 5.93 7.65
C GLU A 68 11.11 5.80 6.18
N LEU A 69 10.12 5.63 5.35
CA LEU A 69 10.40 5.48 3.94
C LEU A 69 10.57 6.80 3.23
N SER A 70 10.07 7.89 3.81
CA SER A 70 10.19 9.15 3.16
C SER A 70 11.40 9.81 3.63
N GLU A 71 12.20 10.18 2.86
CA GLU A 71 13.39 10.77 3.23
C GLU A 71 13.43 12.09 2.99
#